data_dc84bd622d1809a19a00f1b5f9441d1d
#
_entry.id   dc84bd622d1809a19a00f1b5f9441d1d
#
_cell.length_a   1.000
_cell.length_b   1.000
_cell.length_c   1.000
_cell.angle_alpha   90.00
_cell.angle_beta   90.00
_cell.angle_gamma   90.00
#
_symmetry.space_group_name_H-M   'P 1'
#
loop_
_entity.id
_entity.type
_entity.pdbx_description
1 polymer ?
#
loop_
_entity_poly.entity_id
_entity_poly.type
_entity_poly.pdbx_seq_one_letter_code
_entity_poly.pdbx_strand_id
1 'polypeptide(L)'
;MSDQLQTFVAGTLSPEDVTACAALIAEGDAVDPDTAAEHLPHCPFVVLKRDASQVVGVGAIKGQRSWYATRIASKEKSGFEFDPHMHELGYVVTRESHRNGGISKEITAKLLSLFQGKPLWATTSSQFMQSTLKKNGFTQKGSSWRSKKGDDLQLWIKG
;
A
#
# COMPACT_ATOMS: atom_id res chain seq x y z
N MET A 1 -7.43 -17.79 19.85
CA MET A 1 -7.39 -16.33 19.68
C MET A 1 -7.39 -15.99 18.23
N SER A 2 -8.32 -15.18 17.83
CA SER A 2 -8.32 -14.72 16.45
C SER A 2 -7.19 -13.75 16.23
N ASP A 3 -6.57 -13.85 15.06
CA ASP A 3 -5.56 -12.91 14.64
C ASP A 3 -6.23 -11.59 14.28
N GLN A 4 -5.99 -10.59 15.10
CA GLN A 4 -6.58 -9.27 14.91
C GLN A 4 -5.61 -8.35 14.18
N LEU A 5 -6.18 -7.38 13.48
CA LEU A 5 -5.40 -6.31 12.88
C LEU A 5 -4.87 -5.40 13.98
N GLN A 6 -3.61 -5.02 13.84
CA GLN A 6 -2.97 -4.04 14.72
C GLN A 6 -2.69 -2.77 13.92
N THR A 7 -3.00 -1.63 14.52
CA THR A 7 -2.84 -0.32 13.88
C THR A 7 -1.76 0.47 14.61
N PHE A 8 -0.85 1.06 13.84
CA PHE A 8 0.22 1.89 14.35
C PHE A 8 0.20 3.25 13.68
N VAL A 9 0.35 4.31 14.46
CA VAL A 9 0.54 5.65 13.93
C VAL A 9 2.04 5.91 13.73
N ALA A 10 2.37 6.99 13.03
CA ALA A 10 3.76 7.34 12.74
C ALA A 10 4.61 7.31 14.01
N GLY A 11 5.76 6.66 13.94
CA GLY A 11 6.75 6.60 15.02
C GLY A 11 6.47 5.58 16.11
N THR A 12 5.39 4.79 16.03
CA THR A 12 5.04 3.83 17.08
C THR A 12 5.37 2.39 16.74
N LEU A 13 5.73 2.11 15.47
CA LEU A 13 6.09 0.75 15.06
C LEU A 13 7.48 0.41 15.62
N SER A 14 7.59 -0.76 16.27
CA SER A 14 8.87 -1.18 16.85
C SER A 14 9.92 -1.48 15.77
N PRO A 15 11.23 -1.39 16.08
CA PRO A 15 12.27 -1.75 15.11
C PRO A 15 12.13 -3.17 14.57
N GLU A 16 11.72 -4.12 15.41
CA GLU A 16 11.50 -5.51 15.01
C GLU A 16 10.34 -5.61 14.00
N ASP A 17 9.27 -4.87 14.25
CA ASP A 17 8.11 -4.85 13.35
C ASP A 17 8.44 -4.13 12.04
N VAL A 18 9.23 -3.06 12.09
CA VAL A 18 9.72 -2.39 10.88
C VAL A 18 10.47 -3.38 10.00
N THR A 19 11.40 -4.14 10.60
CA THR A 19 12.19 -5.13 9.88
C THR A 19 11.30 -6.22 9.27
N ALA A 20 10.37 -6.76 10.07
CA ALA A 20 9.48 -7.83 9.59
C ALA A 20 8.55 -7.35 8.47
N CYS A 21 7.98 -6.17 8.62
CA CYS A 21 7.11 -5.59 7.59
C CYS A 21 7.88 -5.27 6.31
N ALA A 22 9.07 -4.71 6.44
CA ALA A 22 9.90 -4.38 5.26
C ALA A 22 10.28 -5.63 4.49
N ALA A 23 10.63 -6.72 5.18
CA ALA A 23 10.93 -7.99 4.54
C ALA A 23 9.72 -8.54 3.79
N LEU A 24 8.54 -8.48 4.38
CA LEU A 24 7.30 -8.94 3.75
C LEU A 24 6.96 -8.09 2.53
N ILE A 25 7.09 -6.79 2.62
CA ILE A 25 6.85 -5.87 1.50
C ILE A 25 7.78 -6.20 0.34
N ALA A 26 9.05 -6.47 0.62
CA ALA A 26 10.02 -6.81 -0.43
C ALA A 26 9.69 -8.12 -1.15
N GLU A 27 9.04 -9.07 -0.47
CA GLU A 27 8.60 -10.32 -1.09
C GLU A 27 7.48 -10.10 -2.09
N GLY A 28 6.58 -9.17 -1.83
CA GLY A 28 5.36 -8.98 -2.62
C GLY A 28 5.31 -7.74 -3.48
N ASP A 29 6.30 -6.86 -3.38
CA ASP A 29 6.30 -5.59 -4.08
C ASP A 29 7.67 -5.33 -4.69
N ALA A 30 7.75 -4.31 -5.54
CA ALA A 30 8.97 -3.94 -6.24
C ALA A 30 9.92 -3.07 -5.40
N VAL A 31 9.66 -2.93 -4.12
CA VAL A 31 10.42 -2.06 -3.21
C VAL A 31 11.47 -2.90 -2.48
N ASP A 32 12.72 -2.42 -2.43
CA ASP A 32 13.72 -3.12 -1.66
C ASP A 32 13.48 -2.93 -0.15
N PRO A 33 13.94 -3.90 0.70
CA PRO A 33 13.61 -3.86 2.12
C PRO A 33 14.20 -2.66 2.87
N ASP A 34 15.34 -2.15 2.43
CA ASP A 34 15.95 -0.99 3.10
C ASP A 34 15.12 0.27 2.88
N THR A 35 14.61 0.47 1.66
CA THR A 35 13.73 1.59 1.34
C THR A 35 12.43 1.52 2.14
N ALA A 36 11.81 0.34 2.20
CA ALA A 36 10.60 0.14 2.98
C ALA A 36 10.85 0.39 4.47
N ALA A 37 11.98 -0.09 5.01
CA ALA A 37 12.33 0.11 6.41
C ALA A 37 12.53 1.59 6.75
N GLU A 38 13.07 2.36 5.80
CA GLU A 38 13.24 3.81 5.96
C GLU A 38 11.89 4.53 6.01
N HIS A 39 10.95 4.13 5.18
CA HIS A 39 9.67 4.83 5.03
C HIS A 39 8.62 4.46 6.07
N LEU A 40 8.58 3.19 6.49
CA LEU A 40 7.54 2.69 7.39
C LEU A 40 7.35 3.52 8.66
N PRO A 41 8.42 3.93 9.37
CA PRO A 41 8.24 4.72 10.59
C PRO A 41 7.56 6.07 10.38
N HIS A 42 7.60 6.59 9.17
CA HIS A 42 7.04 7.90 8.82
C HIS A 42 5.63 7.82 8.22
N CYS A 43 5.12 6.61 8.00
CA CYS A 43 3.76 6.46 7.47
C CYS A 43 2.73 6.88 8.52
N PRO A 44 1.75 7.72 8.16
CA PRO A 44 0.70 8.12 9.10
C PRO A 44 0.01 6.93 9.77
N PHE A 45 -0.23 5.87 9.02
CA PHE A 45 -0.81 4.64 9.56
C PHE A 45 -0.16 3.42 8.92
N VAL A 46 0.11 2.42 9.75
CA VAL A 46 0.51 1.08 9.31
C VAL A 46 -0.42 0.10 9.99
N VAL A 47 -0.99 -0.82 9.21
CA VAL A 47 -1.82 -1.90 9.73
C VAL A 47 -1.14 -3.22 9.40
N LEU A 48 -1.05 -4.10 10.39
CA LEU A 48 -0.48 -5.41 10.18
C LEU A 48 -1.35 -6.50 10.82
N LYS A 49 -1.16 -7.71 10.33
CA LYS A 49 -1.80 -8.90 10.88
C LYS A 49 -0.72 -9.92 11.20
N ARG A 50 -0.86 -10.58 12.35
CA ARG A 50 0.05 -11.64 12.78
C ARG A 50 -0.68 -12.97 12.82
N ASP A 51 0.06 -14.03 12.56
CA ASP A 51 -0.34 -15.39 12.86
C ASP A 51 0.68 -15.89 13.89
N ALA A 52 0.23 -16.09 15.13
CA ALA A 52 1.12 -16.24 16.27
C ALA A 52 2.02 -15.01 16.39
N SER A 53 3.34 -15.16 16.30
CA SER A 53 4.28 -14.03 16.35
C SER A 53 4.73 -13.53 14.97
N GLN A 54 4.30 -14.21 13.90
CA GLN A 54 4.75 -13.88 12.55
C GLN A 54 3.84 -12.84 11.88
N VAL A 55 4.41 -11.80 11.31
CA VAL A 55 3.67 -10.85 10.49
C VAL A 55 3.32 -11.52 9.17
N VAL A 56 2.03 -11.64 8.88
CA VAL A 56 1.53 -12.29 7.67
C VAL A 56 0.85 -11.34 6.70
N GLY A 57 0.57 -10.12 7.14
CA GLY A 57 0.00 -9.09 6.27
C GLY A 57 0.41 -7.72 6.76
N VAL A 58 0.51 -6.77 5.83
CA VAL A 58 0.87 -5.38 6.10
C VAL A 58 0.20 -4.49 5.07
N GLY A 59 -0.04 -3.25 5.44
CA GLY A 59 -0.46 -2.20 4.54
C GLY A 59 -0.25 -0.85 5.20
N ALA A 60 -0.22 0.23 4.43
CA ALA A 60 0.08 1.54 4.97
C ALA A 60 -0.64 2.65 4.21
N ILE A 61 -0.94 3.74 4.93
CA ILE A 61 -1.16 5.04 4.33
C ILE A 61 0.20 5.72 4.36
N LYS A 62 0.74 5.98 3.18
CA LYS A 62 2.04 6.63 3.05
C LYS A 62 1.86 8.14 3.07
N GLY A 63 2.87 8.84 3.56
CA GLY A 63 2.88 10.29 3.55
C GLY A 63 2.92 10.86 2.14
N GLN A 64 2.73 12.16 2.05
CA GLN A 64 2.75 12.87 0.77
C GLN A 64 4.16 12.81 0.17
N ARG A 65 4.23 12.37 -1.08
CA ARG A 65 5.48 12.26 -1.83
C ARG A 65 5.28 12.94 -3.19
N SER A 66 5.24 14.25 -3.17
CA SER A 66 4.93 15.04 -4.37
C SER A 66 5.85 14.71 -5.55
N TRP A 67 7.15 14.47 -5.28
CA TRP A 67 8.11 14.10 -6.33
C TRP A 67 7.72 12.79 -7.02
N TYR A 68 7.27 11.81 -6.23
CA TYR A 68 6.86 10.50 -6.77
C TYR A 68 5.53 10.63 -7.50
N ALA A 69 4.58 11.37 -6.94
CA ALA A 69 3.29 11.59 -7.57
C ALA A 69 3.44 12.31 -8.92
N THR A 70 4.31 13.31 -8.97
CA THR A 70 4.62 14.02 -10.22
C THR A 70 5.20 13.07 -11.26
N ARG A 71 6.10 12.17 -10.83
CA ARG A 71 6.69 11.18 -11.72
C ARG A 71 5.64 10.22 -12.29
N ILE A 72 4.70 9.77 -11.46
CA ILE A 72 3.62 8.89 -11.90
C ILE A 72 2.67 9.61 -12.87
N ALA A 73 2.45 10.91 -12.66
CA ALA A 73 1.58 11.72 -13.52
C ALA A 73 2.21 12.03 -14.87
N SER A 74 3.51 11.85 -15.06
CA SER A 74 4.20 12.18 -16.30
C SER A 74 3.64 11.37 -17.48
N LYS A 75 3.85 11.87 -18.69
CA LYS A 75 3.39 11.20 -19.92
C LYS A 75 3.98 9.81 -20.11
N GLU A 76 5.18 9.58 -19.58
CA GLU A 76 5.86 8.29 -19.66
C GLU A 76 5.23 7.25 -18.72
N LYS A 77 4.43 7.70 -17.75
CA LYS A 77 3.74 6.87 -16.79
C LYS A 77 2.23 6.91 -17.06
N SER A 78 1.44 7.34 -16.08
CA SER A 78 -0.02 7.33 -16.24
C SER A 78 -0.54 8.40 -17.20
N GLY A 79 0.18 9.50 -17.36
CA GLY A 79 -0.28 10.65 -18.15
C GLY A 79 -1.44 11.41 -17.52
N PHE A 80 -1.85 11.05 -16.32
CA PHE A 80 -2.97 11.67 -15.63
C PHE A 80 -2.47 12.63 -14.56
N GLU A 81 -2.95 13.87 -14.57
CA GLU A 81 -2.61 14.86 -13.54
C GLU A 81 -3.53 14.69 -12.33
N PHE A 82 -2.95 14.50 -11.18
CA PHE A 82 -3.67 14.42 -9.91
C PHE A 82 -2.92 15.25 -8.86
N ASP A 83 -3.58 15.54 -7.74
CA ASP A 83 -2.96 16.33 -6.69
C ASP A 83 -1.76 15.55 -6.11
N PRO A 84 -0.52 16.04 -6.30
CA PRO A 84 0.67 15.35 -5.81
C PRO A 84 0.81 15.36 -4.29
N HIS A 85 -0.05 16.10 -3.59
CA HIS A 85 -0.04 16.17 -2.13
C HIS A 85 -1.01 15.18 -1.48
N MET A 86 -1.74 14.41 -2.28
CA MET A 86 -2.59 13.34 -1.75
C MET A 86 -1.74 12.27 -1.08
N HIS A 87 -2.29 11.66 -0.04
CA HIS A 87 -1.66 10.49 0.57
C HIS A 87 -1.86 9.26 -0.30
N GLU A 88 -0.98 8.29 -0.13
CA GLU A 88 -0.98 7.07 -0.94
C GLU A 88 -1.34 5.85 -0.07
N LEU A 89 -2.27 5.03 -0.56
CA LEU A 89 -2.50 3.69 -0.01
C LEU A 89 -1.47 2.76 -0.66
N GLY A 90 -0.63 2.13 0.13
CA GLY A 90 0.41 1.29 -0.42
C GLY A 90 0.95 0.27 0.55
N TYR A 91 1.99 -0.45 0.13
CA TYR A 91 2.64 -1.51 0.89
C TYR A 91 1.66 -2.62 1.32
N VAL A 92 0.56 -2.82 0.59
CA VAL A 92 -0.41 -3.87 0.92
C VAL A 92 0.09 -5.20 0.39
N VAL A 93 0.56 -6.05 1.29
CA VAL A 93 1.12 -7.37 0.96
C VAL A 93 0.62 -8.40 1.96
N THR A 94 0.25 -9.58 1.46
CA THR A 94 -0.05 -10.74 2.28
C THR A 94 1.00 -11.82 2.01
N ARG A 95 1.52 -12.44 3.07
CA ARG A 95 2.48 -13.53 2.96
C ARG A 95 1.88 -14.65 2.11
N GLU A 96 2.68 -15.23 1.23
CA GLU A 96 2.22 -16.24 0.27
C GLU A 96 1.45 -17.39 0.93
N SER A 97 1.93 -17.87 2.06
CA SER A 97 1.29 -18.96 2.80
C SER A 97 -0.09 -18.61 3.34
N HIS A 98 -0.44 -17.33 3.39
CA HIS A 98 -1.70 -16.84 3.96
C HIS A 98 -2.58 -16.12 2.94
N ARG A 99 -2.29 -16.24 1.66
CA ARG A 99 -3.09 -15.64 0.60
C ARG A 99 -4.43 -16.36 0.47
N ASN A 100 -5.38 -15.68 -0.15
CA ASN A 100 -6.75 -16.17 -0.39
C ASN A 100 -7.62 -16.23 0.87
N GLY A 101 -7.14 -15.72 1.99
CA GLY A 101 -7.90 -15.63 3.24
C GLY A 101 -8.53 -14.26 3.51
N GLY A 102 -8.42 -13.32 2.59
CA GLY A 102 -9.01 -12.01 2.73
C GLY A 102 -8.20 -11.01 3.56
N ILE A 103 -6.95 -11.32 3.88
CA ILE A 103 -6.11 -10.45 4.73
C ILE A 103 -5.89 -9.08 4.10
N SER A 104 -5.52 -9.02 2.82
CA SER A 104 -5.32 -7.75 2.13
C SER A 104 -6.59 -6.91 2.08
N LYS A 105 -7.74 -7.56 1.92
CA LYS A 105 -9.05 -6.88 1.97
C LYS A 105 -9.32 -6.27 3.33
N GLU A 106 -9.06 -7.04 4.40
CA GLU A 106 -9.25 -6.56 5.77
C GLU A 106 -8.34 -5.37 6.07
N ILE A 107 -7.08 -5.48 5.69
CA ILE A 107 -6.09 -4.41 5.90
C ILE A 107 -6.49 -3.15 5.13
N THR A 108 -6.86 -3.29 3.87
CA THR A 108 -7.30 -2.16 3.05
C THR A 108 -8.53 -1.49 3.67
N ALA A 109 -9.54 -2.26 4.07
CA ALA A 109 -10.73 -1.72 4.69
C ALA A 109 -10.41 -0.96 5.98
N LYS A 110 -9.50 -1.51 6.79
CA LYS A 110 -9.09 -0.85 8.03
C LYS A 110 -8.40 0.48 7.76
N LEU A 111 -7.46 0.49 6.82
CA LEU A 111 -6.75 1.72 6.44
C LEU A 111 -7.71 2.79 5.93
N LEU A 112 -8.66 2.41 5.10
CA LEU A 112 -9.65 3.35 4.57
C LEU A 112 -10.55 3.91 5.67
N SER A 113 -10.88 3.10 6.68
CA SER A 113 -11.67 3.57 7.81
C SER A 113 -10.92 4.58 8.66
N LEU A 114 -9.59 4.44 8.77
CA LEU A 114 -8.74 5.36 9.50
C LEU A 114 -8.53 6.68 8.77
N PHE A 115 -8.66 6.67 7.46
CA PHE A 115 -8.39 7.84 6.60
C PHE A 115 -9.64 8.30 5.87
N GLN A 116 -10.79 8.09 6.48
CA GLN A 116 -12.10 8.35 5.88
C GLN A 116 -12.29 9.82 5.53
N GLY A 117 -12.87 10.07 4.36
CA GLY A 117 -13.18 11.43 3.90
C GLY A 117 -12.01 12.17 3.29
N LYS A 118 -10.85 11.54 3.18
CA LYS A 118 -9.66 12.17 2.57
C LYS A 118 -9.30 11.48 1.28
N PRO A 119 -8.86 12.23 0.26
CA PRO A 119 -8.50 11.63 -1.01
C PRO A 119 -7.22 10.80 -0.89
N LEU A 120 -7.18 9.71 -1.65
CA LEU A 120 -6.05 8.77 -1.67
C LEU A 120 -5.76 8.37 -3.11
N TRP A 121 -4.51 8.00 -3.36
CA TRP A 121 -4.14 7.36 -4.62
C TRP A 121 -3.39 6.06 -4.32
N ALA A 122 -3.37 5.17 -5.31
CA ALA A 122 -2.66 3.91 -5.22
C ALA A 122 -2.20 3.47 -6.60
N THR A 123 -1.10 2.73 -6.65
CA THR A 123 -0.67 2.08 -7.89
C THR A 123 -0.66 0.58 -7.67
N THR A 124 -1.05 -0.18 -8.68
CA THR A 124 -1.04 -1.65 -8.60
C THR A 124 -0.95 -2.27 -9.98
N SER A 125 -0.37 -3.48 -10.03
CA SER A 125 -0.41 -4.36 -11.19
C SER A 125 -1.26 -5.60 -10.92
N SER A 126 -1.72 -5.79 -9.70
CA SER A 126 -2.47 -6.97 -9.26
C SER A 126 -3.96 -6.84 -9.59
N GLN A 127 -4.50 -7.83 -10.33
CA GLN A 127 -5.94 -7.87 -10.61
C GLN A 127 -6.77 -7.96 -9.33
N PHE A 128 -6.27 -8.70 -8.35
CA PHE A 128 -6.93 -8.82 -7.05
C PHE A 128 -7.02 -7.45 -6.37
N MET A 129 -5.92 -6.70 -6.34
CA MET A 129 -5.92 -5.38 -5.72
C MET A 129 -6.76 -4.37 -6.51
N GLN A 130 -6.77 -4.46 -7.85
CA GLN A 130 -7.64 -3.63 -8.69
C GLN A 130 -9.10 -3.81 -8.28
N SER A 131 -9.53 -5.06 -8.12
CA SER A 131 -10.88 -5.39 -7.69
C SER A 131 -11.19 -4.82 -6.30
N THR A 132 -10.25 -4.94 -5.37
CA THR A 132 -10.40 -4.42 -4.02
C THR A 132 -10.50 -2.88 -4.03
N LEU A 133 -9.65 -2.22 -4.79
CA LEU A 133 -9.68 -0.76 -4.93
C LEU A 133 -11.02 -0.29 -5.51
N LYS A 134 -11.46 -0.95 -6.58
CA LYS A 134 -12.73 -0.61 -7.24
C LYS A 134 -13.91 -0.75 -6.27
N LYS A 135 -13.94 -1.82 -5.50
CA LYS A 135 -15.00 -2.05 -4.49
C LYS A 135 -15.00 -1.00 -3.39
N ASN A 136 -13.87 -0.36 -3.16
CA ASN A 136 -13.73 0.66 -2.12
C ASN A 136 -13.80 2.09 -2.68
N GLY A 137 -14.28 2.26 -3.90
CA GLY A 137 -14.55 3.59 -4.48
C GLY A 137 -13.40 4.21 -5.23
N PHE A 138 -12.33 3.46 -5.49
CA PHE A 138 -11.25 3.96 -6.34
C PHE A 138 -11.62 3.80 -7.81
N THR A 139 -11.14 4.73 -8.62
CA THR A 139 -11.31 4.71 -10.07
C THR A 139 -9.94 4.75 -10.73
N GLN A 140 -9.74 3.92 -11.75
CA GLN A 140 -8.52 3.95 -12.53
C GLN A 140 -8.43 5.27 -13.31
N LYS A 141 -7.26 5.89 -13.31
CA LYS A 141 -7.00 7.14 -14.01
C LYS A 141 -5.77 7.01 -14.90
N GLY A 142 -5.87 7.59 -16.09
CA GLY A 142 -4.77 7.60 -17.03
C GLY A 142 -4.47 6.25 -17.64
N SER A 143 -3.30 6.13 -18.24
CA SER A 143 -2.85 4.93 -18.95
C SER A 143 -2.04 4.03 -18.05
N SER A 144 -2.06 2.73 -18.32
CA SER A 144 -1.13 1.79 -17.70
C SER A 144 0.28 2.07 -18.19
N TRP A 145 1.27 1.73 -17.37
CA TRP A 145 2.67 1.81 -17.78
C TRP A 145 3.41 0.59 -17.24
N ARG A 146 4.55 0.30 -17.84
CA ARG A 146 5.34 -0.86 -17.45
C ARG A 146 6.34 -0.49 -16.36
N SER A 147 6.36 -1.25 -15.28
CA SER A 147 7.34 -1.10 -14.21
C SER A 147 8.71 -1.63 -14.67
N LYS A 148 9.74 -1.35 -13.87
CA LYS A 148 11.09 -1.90 -14.12
C LYS A 148 11.10 -3.42 -14.13
N LYS A 149 10.19 -4.07 -13.42
CA LYS A 149 10.06 -5.53 -13.39
C LYS A 149 9.19 -6.08 -14.52
N GLY A 150 8.61 -5.22 -15.36
CA GLY A 150 7.79 -5.64 -16.48
C GLY A 150 6.31 -5.80 -16.17
N ASP A 151 5.86 -5.43 -14.99
CA ASP A 151 4.44 -5.47 -14.61
C ASP A 151 3.71 -4.23 -15.13
N ASP A 152 2.45 -4.42 -15.55
CA ASP A 152 1.60 -3.30 -15.96
C ASP A 152 1.02 -2.63 -14.73
N LEU A 153 1.51 -1.44 -14.42
CA LEU A 153 1.02 -0.64 -13.30
C LEU A 153 -0.11 0.29 -13.74
N GLN A 154 -1.02 0.55 -12.83
CA GLN A 154 -2.15 1.44 -13.04
C GLN A 154 -2.28 2.38 -11.85
N LEU A 155 -2.72 3.60 -12.13
CA LEU A 155 -3.02 4.59 -11.09
C LEU A 155 -4.51 4.56 -10.77
N TRP A 156 -4.83 4.49 -9.49
CA TRP A 156 -6.18 4.49 -8.97
C TRP A 156 -6.35 5.63 -7.98
N ILE A 157 -7.49 6.30 -8.03
CA ILE A 157 -7.76 7.48 -7.21
C ILE A 157 -9.11 7.33 -6.54
N LYS A 158 -9.15 7.66 -5.26
CA LYS A 158 -10.37 7.81 -4.47
C LYS A 158 -10.42 9.25 -3.97
N GLY A 159 -11.51 9.92 -4.26
CA GLY A 159 -11.59 11.30 -3.83
C GLY A 159 -12.88 11.99 -4.18
#